data_2d6b2fe972995b455fd05f46e8471047
#
_entry.id   2d6b2fe972995b455fd05f46e8471047
#
_cell.length_a   1.000
_cell.length_b   1.000
_cell.length_c   1.000
_cell.angle_alpha   90.00
_cell.angle_beta   90.00
_cell.angle_gamma   90.00
#
_symmetry.space_group_name_H-M   'P 1'
#
loop_
_entity.id
_entity.type
_entity.pdbx_description
1 polymer ?
#
loop_
_entity_poly.entity_id
_entity_poly.type
_entity_poly.pdbx_seq_one_letter_code
_entity_poly.pdbx_strand_id
1 'polypeptide(L)'
;MNRVRIERRAGVGDAVHVWQRARSVAPEEFIWRGRRYLVRSVESDQVGRPAVTGVRRLRIRTTNGLHCVLAQDPALGSWTMDRVVSSGGGR
;
A
#
# COMPACT_ATOMS: atom_id res chain seq x y z
N MET A 1 -1.05 -30.58 14.96
CA MET A 1 -1.61 -29.81 15.20
C MET A 1 -1.89 -29.00 14.33
N ASN A 2 -2.64 -28.50 14.32
CA ASN A 2 -2.96 -27.72 13.50
C ASN A 2 -2.74 -26.51 13.83
N ARG A 3 -2.08 -25.82 13.30
CA ARG A 3 -1.94 -24.65 13.56
C ARG A 3 -2.93 -23.89 13.11
N VAL A 4 -3.33 -23.04 13.82
CA VAL A 4 -4.25 -22.18 13.35
C VAL A 4 -3.59 -21.36 12.36
N ARG A 5 -4.17 -21.31 11.20
CA ARG A 5 -3.68 -20.59 10.25
C ARG A 5 -4.24 -19.33 10.29
N ILE A 6 -3.56 -18.30 10.41
CA ILE A 6 -4.09 -17.01 10.31
C ILE A 6 -4.43 -16.76 8.91
N GLU A 7 -5.67 -16.55 8.70
CA GLU A 7 -6.11 -16.32 7.41
C GLU A 7 -5.81 -14.93 7.02
N ARG A 8 -4.69 -14.64 6.50
CA ARG A 8 -4.38 -13.36 6.09
C ARG A 8 -4.22 -13.34 4.64
N ARG A 9 -4.71 -12.36 3.96
CA ARG A 9 -4.51 -12.25 2.58
C ARG A 9 -3.07 -12.04 2.36
N ALA A 10 -2.52 -12.59 1.32
CA ALA A 10 -1.12 -12.49 1.04
C ALA A 10 -0.68 -11.04 0.99
N GLY A 11 0.32 -10.69 1.73
CA GLY A 11 0.89 -9.37 1.72
C GLY A 11 0.22 -8.31 2.55
N VAL A 12 -0.96 -8.59 3.07
CA VAL A 12 -1.66 -7.58 3.84
C VAL A 12 -0.97 -7.44 5.19
N GLY A 13 -0.66 -6.22 5.56
CA GLY A 13 0.06 -5.94 6.80
C GLY A 13 1.57 -5.92 6.66
N ASP A 14 2.08 -6.28 5.47
CA ASP A 14 3.52 -6.26 5.25
C ASP A 14 4.03 -4.82 5.30
N ALA A 15 5.23 -4.66 5.85
CA ALA A 15 5.88 -3.36 5.81
C ALA A 15 6.27 -3.03 4.37
N VAL A 16 6.15 -1.77 4.01
CA VAL A 16 6.46 -1.30 2.69
C VAL A 16 7.41 -0.13 2.84
N HIS A 17 8.48 -0.12 2.08
CA HIS A 17 9.42 0.98 2.12
C HIS A 17 9.07 1.93 0.96
N VAL A 18 8.70 3.15 1.29
CA VAL A 18 8.18 4.10 0.31
C VAL A 18 9.10 5.28 0.12
N TRP A 19 9.31 5.68 -1.12
CA TRP A 19 10.05 6.90 -1.43
C TRP A 19 9.08 7.93 -1.97
N GLN A 20 9.24 9.16 -1.52
CA GLN A 20 8.44 10.27 -1.97
C GLN A 20 9.36 11.36 -2.41
N ARG A 21 8.93 12.12 -3.38
CA ARG A 21 9.71 13.24 -3.83
C ARG A 21 9.61 14.32 -2.77
N ALA A 22 10.66 15.07 -2.57
CA ALA A 22 10.65 16.16 -1.61
C ALA A 22 9.47 17.07 -1.89
N ARG A 23 8.77 17.45 -0.87
CA ARG A 23 7.60 18.29 -0.95
C ARG A 23 6.39 17.67 -1.58
N SER A 24 6.45 16.39 -1.86
CA SER A 24 5.30 15.68 -2.38
C SER A 24 4.82 14.71 -1.31
N VAL A 25 3.54 14.60 -1.16
CA VAL A 25 2.99 13.62 -0.24
C VAL A 25 2.66 12.33 -0.96
N ALA A 26 2.86 12.29 -2.25
CA ALA A 26 2.53 11.10 -3.02
C ALA A 26 3.75 10.20 -3.20
N PRO A 27 3.61 8.92 -2.97
CA PRO A 27 4.71 7.99 -3.22
C PRO A 27 5.09 7.95 -4.69
N GLU A 28 6.36 7.78 -4.97
CA GLU A 28 6.85 7.62 -6.34
C GLU A 28 7.30 6.21 -6.60
N GLU A 29 7.76 5.54 -5.58
CA GLU A 29 8.14 4.15 -5.74
C GLU A 29 8.14 3.50 -4.38
N PHE A 30 8.06 2.19 -4.33
CA PHE A 30 8.12 1.48 -3.07
C PHE A 30 8.69 0.08 -3.26
N ILE A 31 9.17 -0.48 -2.16
CA ILE A 31 9.61 -1.85 -2.14
C ILE A 31 8.67 -2.63 -1.25
N TRP A 32 8.15 -3.72 -1.77
CA TRP A 32 7.26 -4.60 -1.05
C TRP A 32 7.69 -6.02 -1.33
N ARG A 33 7.97 -6.75 -0.26
CA ARG A 33 8.45 -8.12 -0.37
C ARG A 33 9.68 -8.24 -1.25
N GLY A 34 10.58 -7.28 -1.08
CA GLY A 34 11.84 -7.30 -1.81
C GLY A 34 11.78 -6.89 -3.25
N ARG A 35 10.60 -6.52 -3.73
CA ARG A 35 10.44 -6.14 -5.11
C ARG A 35 10.12 -4.66 -5.22
N ARG A 36 10.73 -4.00 -6.18
CA ARG A 36 10.56 -2.58 -6.37
C ARG A 36 9.40 -2.29 -7.32
N TYR A 37 8.58 -1.34 -6.97
CA TYR A 37 7.44 -0.94 -7.77
C TYR A 37 7.50 0.54 -8.04
N LEU A 38 7.28 0.93 -9.29
CA LEU A 38 7.21 2.33 -9.66
C LEU A 38 5.76 2.74 -9.74
N VAL A 39 5.43 3.84 -9.09
CA VAL A 39 4.04 4.27 -8.98
C VAL A 39 3.61 5.00 -10.25
N ARG A 40 2.47 4.60 -10.77
CA ARG A 40 1.91 5.22 -11.94
C ARG A 40 0.84 6.22 -11.56
N SER A 41 -0.01 5.89 -10.62
CA SER A 41 -1.06 6.80 -10.17
C SER A 41 -1.38 6.58 -8.72
N VAL A 42 -1.86 7.62 -8.08
CA VAL A 42 -2.21 7.62 -6.66
C VAL A 42 -3.52 8.34 -6.48
N GLU A 43 -4.40 7.79 -5.67
CA GLU A 43 -5.62 8.48 -5.29
C GLU A 43 -5.90 8.17 -3.83
N SER A 44 -6.65 9.02 -3.18
CA SER A 44 -7.02 8.76 -1.80
C SER A 44 -8.05 7.64 -1.74
N ASP A 45 -7.84 6.68 -0.87
CA ASP A 45 -8.80 5.60 -0.69
C ASP A 45 -9.81 5.97 0.40
N GLN A 46 -9.73 7.19 0.90
CA GLN A 46 -10.60 7.62 1.98
C GLN A 46 -11.62 8.64 1.56
N VAL A 47 -11.81 8.78 0.29
CA VAL A 47 -12.80 9.74 -0.21
C VAL A 47 -14.15 9.37 0.35
N GLY A 48 -14.82 10.34 0.95
CA GLY A 48 -16.15 10.11 1.48
C GLY A 48 -16.19 9.42 2.82
N ARG A 49 -15.07 9.13 3.41
CA ARG A 49 -15.04 8.48 4.71
C ARG A 49 -14.16 9.22 5.67
N PRO A 50 -14.57 9.35 6.91
CA PRO A 50 -13.76 10.05 7.89
C PRO A 50 -12.50 9.25 8.20
N ALA A 51 -11.44 9.97 8.48
CA ALA A 51 -10.21 9.32 8.85
C ALA A 51 -10.24 9.11 10.35
N VAL A 52 -10.81 8.03 10.76
CA VAL A 52 -11.03 7.78 12.17
C VAL A 52 -9.76 7.75 12.99
N THR A 53 -8.72 7.17 12.49
CA THR A 53 -7.51 7.00 13.25
C THR A 53 -6.36 7.85 12.76
N GLY A 54 -6.61 8.69 11.79
CA GLY A 54 -5.53 9.45 11.18
C GLY A 54 -4.69 8.66 10.22
N VAL A 55 -5.01 7.42 10.01
CA VAL A 55 -4.27 6.60 9.06
C VAL A 55 -4.60 7.09 7.66
N ARG A 56 -3.57 7.29 6.86
CA ARG A 56 -3.75 7.76 5.52
C ARG A 56 -3.69 6.57 4.59
N ARG A 57 -4.69 6.41 3.77
CA ARG A 57 -4.72 5.29 2.83
C ARG A 57 -4.72 5.82 1.42
N LEU A 58 -3.86 5.26 0.61
CA LEU A 58 -3.72 5.67 -0.78
C LEU A 58 -3.88 4.46 -1.68
N ARG A 59 -4.68 4.63 -2.70
CA ARG A 59 -4.86 3.60 -3.71
C ARG A 59 -3.82 3.84 -4.78
N ILE A 60 -3.03 2.84 -5.06
CA ILE A 60 -1.87 2.96 -5.93
C ILE A 60 -1.95 1.99 -7.08
N ARG A 61 -1.59 2.48 -8.27
CA ARG A 61 -1.42 1.62 -9.40
C ARG A 61 0.02 1.76 -9.83
N THR A 62 0.67 0.66 -10.10
CA THR A 62 2.07 0.67 -10.49
C THR A 62 2.22 0.43 -11.99
N THR A 63 3.40 0.71 -12.49
CA THR A 63 3.66 0.57 -13.91
C THR A 63 3.62 -0.88 -14.39
N ASN A 64 3.81 -1.82 -13.48
CA ASN A 64 3.76 -3.23 -13.86
C ASN A 64 2.44 -3.90 -13.49
N GLY A 65 1.43 -3.09 -13.23
CA GLY A 65 0.09 -3.63 -13.08
C GLY A 65 -0.41 -3.94 -11.68
N LEU A 66 0.38 -3.71 -10.68
CA LEU A 66 -0.10 -3.93 -9.31
C LEU A 66 -1.09 -2.82 -8.95
N HIS A 67 -2.21 -3.18 -8.36
CA HIS A 67 -3.19 -2.23 -7.87
C HIS A 67 -3.41 -2.54 -6.40
N CYS A 68 -3.07 -1.63 -5.54
CA CYS A 68 -3.08 -1.90 -4.10
C CYS A 68 -3.43 -0.65 -3.32
N VAL A 69 -3.60 -0.81 -2.01
CA VAL A 69 -3.81 0.31 -1.11
C VAL A 69 -2.72 0.25 -0.07
N LEU A 70 -2.00 1.34 0.09
CA LEU A 70 -0.97 1.47 1.11
C LEU A 70 -1.52 2.34 2.23
N ALA A 71 -1.18 2.00 3.46
CA ALA A 71 -1.60 2.76 4.62
C ALA A 71 -0.39 3.32 5.33
N GLN A 72 -0.47 4.57 5.74
CA GLN A 72 0.62 5.21 6.46
C GLN A 72 0.20 5.49 7.89
N ASP A 73 1.04 5.09 8.83
CA ASP A 73 0.83 5.37 10.23
C ASP A 73 1.13 6.84 10.46
N PRO A 74 0.20 7.61 11.01
CA PRO A 74 0.41 9.04 11.17
C PRO A 74 1.46 9.40 12.20
N ALA A 75 1.68 8.55 13.18
CA ALA A 75 2.64 8.85 14.21
C ALA A 75 4.06 8.48 13.82
N LEU A 76 4.20 7.37 13.15
CA LEU A 76 5.52 6.87 12.78
C LEU A 76 5.92 7.19 11.36
N GLY A 77 4.97 7.47 10.52
CA GLY A 77 5.25 7.72 9.12
C GLY A 77 5.51 6.47 8.31
N SER A 78 5.45 5.31 8.93
CA SER A 78 5.74 4.06 8.24
C SER A 78 4.55 3.62 7.40
N TRP A 79 4.82 2.82 6.40
CA TRP A 79 3.78 2.36 5.48
C TRP A 79 3.63 0.85 5.53
N THR A 80 2.40 0.40 5.31
CA THR A 80 2.12 -1.02 5.24
C THR A 80 1.20 -1.29 4.05
N MET A 81 1.19 -2.51 3.60
CA MET A 81 0.29 -2.94 2.55
C MET A 81 -1.07 -3.19 3.20
N ASP A 82 -2.05 -2.35 2.87
CA ASP A 82 -3.37 -2.48 3.47
C ASP A 82 -4.25 -3.47 2.68
N ARG A 83 -4.12 -3.45 1.37
CA ARG A 83 -4.95 -4.32 0.55
C ARG A 83 -4.35 -4.47 -0.84
N VAL A 84 -4.39 -5.65 -1.38
CA VAL A 84 -4.01 -5.88 -2.77
C VAL A 84 -5.31 -6.06 -3.54
N VAL A 85 -5.56 -5.19 -4.50
CA VAL A 85 -6.77 -5.24 -5.30
C VAL A 85 -6.57 -6.18 -6.48
N SER A 86 -5.45 -6.04 -7.18
CA SER A 86 -5.09 -6.98 -8.21
C SER A 86 -3.60 -6.89 -8.45
N SER A 87 -3.02 -7.96 -8.82
CA SER A 87 -1.57 -8.02 -8.96
C SER A 87 -1.09 -8.02 -10.38
N GLY A 88 -1.78 -7.44 -11.22
CA GLY A 88 -1.25 -7.23 -12.47
C GLY A 88 -1.41 -8.04 -13.50
N GLY A 89 -1.92 -8.43 -13.54
CA GLY A 89 -2.04 -8.89 -14.55
C GLY A 89 -1.98 -9.11 -15.72
N GLY A 90 -2.00 -9.47 -16.00
CA GLY A 90 -2.05 -9.71 -17.00
C GLY A 90 -2.49 -9.66 -18.10
N ARG A 91 -2.56 -9.61 -18.40
CA ARG A 91 -2.93 -9.61 -19.36
C ARG A 91 -3.04 -9.14 -19.70
#